data_8fb0ee15e0cc520dbac1a9e9bdf33422
#
_entry.id   8fb0ee15e0cc520dbac1a9e9bdf33422
#
_cell.length_a   1.000
_cell.length_b   1.000
_cell.length_c   1.000
_cell.angle_alpha   90.00
_cell.angle_beta   90.00
_cell.angle_gamma   90.00
#
_symmetry.space_group_name_H-M   'P 1'
#
loop_
_entity.id
_entity.type
_entity.pdbx_description
1 polymer ?
#
loop_
_entity_poly.entity_id
_entity_poly.type
_entity_poly.pdbx_seq_one_letter_code
_entity_poly.pdbx_strand_id
1 'polypeptide(L)'
;MSTVNKSGKKSGRDKRPPGRQLEPRGGSAPKTRVRGRSTQKRSEAKAPAVQFRVKELNAQQKCGQGTSVQRLFRVDETADGTAKAHLVFLDRRHGWYCEHGVECPAVGQAKRIGQADRQHIGPTNNGGMRA
;
A
#
# COMPACT_ATOMS: atom_id res chain seq x y z
N MET A 1 17.50 -40.70 -21.45
CA MET A 1 16.73 -40.16 -22.59
C MET A 1 16.51 -38.68 -22.37
N SER A 2 17.23 -37.87 -23.13
CA SER A 2 17.25 -36.42 -23.02
C SER A 2 16.23 -35.82 -23.98
N THR A 3 15.32 -34.99 -23.50
CA THR A 3 14.48 -34.19 -24.37
C THR A 3 14.79 -32.71 -24.16
N VAL A 4 15.45 -32.16 -25.16
CA VAL A 4 15.77 -30.76 -25.36
C VAL A 4 14.52 -30.07 -25.92
N ASN A 5 13.96 -29.07 -25.25
CA ASN A 5 12.93 -28.21 -25.82
C ASN A 5 13.51 -26.86 -26.21
N LYS A 6 13.42 -26.62 -27.51
CA LYS A 6 14.03 -25.57 -28.32
C LYS A 6 13.12 -24.35 -28.38
N SER A 7 13.69 -23.23 -28.04
CA SER A 7 13.40 -21.81 -28.33
C SER A 7 12.37 -21.45 -29.40
N GLY A 8 11.49 -20.52 -29.08
CA GLY A 8 10.74 -19.70 -30.00
C GLY A 8 10.93 -18.20 -29.74
N LYS A 9 11.93 -17.60 -30.42
CA LYS A 9 12.06 -16.14 -30.55
C LYS A 9 11.01 -15.65 -31.55
N LYS A 10 10.12 -14.74 -31.13
CA LYS A 10 9.38 -13.89 -32.07
C LYS A 10 9.61 -12.43 -31.71
N SER A 11 10.41 -11.78 -32.54
CA SER A 11 10.61 -10.35 -32.63
C SER A 11 9.38 -9.71 -33.29
N GLY A 12 8.63 -8.91 -32.53
CA GLY A 12 7.61 -8.02 -33.07
C GLY A 12 8.22 -6.66 -33.35
N ARG A 13 8.27 -6.28 -34.62
CA ARG A 13 8.63 -4.93 -35.08
C ARG A 13 7.41 -4.02 -34.88
N ASP A 14 7.52 -3.05 -33.99
CA ASP A 14 6.57 -1.95 -33.90
C ASP A 14 6.85 -0.91 -34.96
N LYS A 15 5.89 -0.78 -35.88
CA LYS A 15 5.83 0.30 -36.88
C LYS A 15 5.20 1.53 -36.23
N ARG A 16 5.97 2.59 -36.05
CA ARG A 16 5.49 3.93 -35.71
C ARG A 16 4.82 4.57 -36.94
N PRO A 17 3.65 5.18 -36.83
CA PRO A 17 3.14 6.09 -37.81
C PRO A 17 3.64 7.52 -37.55
N PRO A 18 4.02 8.30 -38.57
CA PRO A 18 4.33 9.71 -38.44
C PRO A 18 3.03 10.53 -38.49
N GLY A 19 2.59 11.03 -37.34
CA GLY A 19 1.50 11.99 -37.29
C GLY A 19 2.04 13.42 -37.38
N ARG A 20 1.92 14.04 -38.53
CA ARG A 20 2.10 15.49 -38.69
C ARG A 20 0.90 16.20 -38.06
N GLN A 21 1.19 17.04 -37.09
CA GLN A 21 0.24 18.04 -36.58
C GLN A 21 0.50 19.36 -37.29
N LEU A 22 -0.48 19.81 -38.03
CA LEU A 22 -0.57 21.16 -38.56
C LEU A 22 -1.20 22.05 -37.49
N GLU A 23 -0.49 23.09 -37.08
CA GLU A 23 -1.01 24.16 -36.25
C GLU A 23 -1.83 25.15 -37.07
N PRO A 24 -3.02 25.56 -36.66
CA PRO A 24 -3.67 26.72 -37.18
C PRO A 24 -3.30 27.95 -36.32
N ARG A 25 -2.63 28.88 -36.95
CA ARG A 25 -2.51 30.25 -36.46
C ARG A 25 -3.83 30.99 -36.69
N GLY A 26 -4.18 31.84 -35.72
CA GLY A 26 -5.05 32.98 -36.00
C GLY A 26 -6.22 33.08 -35.03
N GLY A 27 -6.28 34.21 -34.35
CA GLY A 27 -7.47 34.60 -33.62
C GLY A 27 -7.19 35.60 -32.52
N SER A 28 -7.27 36.86 -32.91
CA SER A 28 -7.17 38.05 -32.06
C SER A 28 -8.11 38.05 -30.88
N ALA A 29 -7.63 38.53 -29.75
CA ALA A 29 -8.39 38.75 -28.54
C ALA A 29 -9.35 39.95 -28.65
N PRO A 30 -10.52 39.92 -27.98
CA PRO A 30 -11.11 41.11 -27.40
C PRO A 30 -11.01 41.09 -25.88
N LYS A 31 -10.43 42.15 -25.36
CA LYS A 31 -10.47 42.51 -23.96
C LYS A 31 -11.93 42.70 -23.52
N THR A 32 -12.41 41.88 -22.62
CA THR A 32 -13.60 42.22 -21.85
C THR A 32 -13.31 42.00 -20.38
N ARG A 33 -13.17 43.17 -19.73
CA ARG A 33 -13.00 43.34 -18.30
C ARG A 33 -14.33 43.00 -17.61
N VAL A 34 -14.44 41.84 -17.00
CA VAL A 34 -15.55 41.56 -16.08
C VAL A 34 -14.97 41.31 -14.71
N ARG A 35 -15.14 42.32 -13.84
CA ARG A 35 -15.03 42.15 -12.39
C ARG A 35 -16.17 41.24 -11.93
N GLY A 36 -15.89 39.98 -11.74
CA GLY A 36 -16.75 39.03 -11.08
C GLY A 36 -15.96 38.42 -9.94
N ARG A 37 -16.10 38.96 -8.74
CA ARG A 37 -15.57 38.39 -7.51
C ARG A 37 -16.43 37.15 -7.16
N SER A 38 -16.20 36.07 -7.85
CA SER A 38 -16.71 34.74 -7.46
C SER A 38 -15.71 34.15 -6.50
N THR A 39 -16.03 34.21 -5.23
CA THR A 39 -15.47 33.28 -4.24
C THR A 39 -15.97 31.88 -4.59
N GLN A 40 -15.33 31.24 -5.55
CA GLN A 40 -15.45 29.81 -5.72
C GLN A 40 -14.79 29.18 -4.49
N LYS A 41 -15.63 28.83 -3.52
CA LYS A 41 -15.32 27.78 -2.58
C LYS A 41 -14.81 26.62 -3.41
N ARG A 42 -13.50 26.45 -3.50
CA ARG A 42 -12.89 25.21 -3.93
C ARG A 42 -13.42 24.15 -2.97
N SER A 43 -14.42 23.42 -3.40
CA SER A 43 -14.70 22.12 -2.83
C SER A 43 -13.43 21.31 -3.07
N GLU A 44 -12.58 21.24 -2.05
CA GLU A 44 -11.52 20.27 -1.98
C GLU A 44 -12.20 18.93 -2.24
N ALA A 45 -11.98 18.38 -3.41
CA ALA A 45 -12.30 17.02 -3.70
C ALA A 45 -11.50 16.20 -2.70
N LYS A 46 -12.16 15.78 -1.62
CA LYS A 46 -11.61 14.94 -0.59
C LYS A 46 -11.11 13.70 -1.29
N ALA A 47 -9.79 13.59 -1.43
CA ALA A 47 -9.16 12.41 -1.99
C ALA A 47 -9.76 11.18 -1.28
N PRO A 48 -10.10 10.12 -2.00
CA PRO A 48 -10.73 8.94 -1.41
C PRO A 48 -9.84 8.47 -0.26
N ALA A 49 -10.38 8.51 0.95
CA ALA A 49 -9.64 8.17 2.14
C ALA A 49 -9.43 6.66 2.14
N VAL A 50 -8.20 6.23 1.90
CA VAL A 50 -7.82 4.82 2.04
C VAL A 50 -7.98 4.45 3.52
N GLN A 51 -8.82 3.45 3.77
CA GLN A 51 -9.06 2.94 5.11
C GLN A 51 -8.30 1.63 5.31
N PHE A 52 -7.65 1.51 6.45
CA PHE A 52 -6.94 0.29 6.84
C PHE A 52 -7.59 -0.31 8.09
N ARG A 53 -7.89 -1.59 8.02
CA ARG A 53 -8.32 -2.40 9.17
C ARG A 53 -7.25 -3.44 9.44
N VAL A 54 -6.69 -3.43 10.64
CA VAL A 54 -5.62 -4.35 11.04
C VAL A 54 -6.15 -5.34 12.06
N LYS A 55 -5.88 -6.63 11.85
CA LYS A 55 -6.22 -7.73 12.77
C LYS A 55 -4.97 -8.57 12.99
N GLU A 56 -4.61 -8.78 14.25
CA GLU A 56 -3.55 -9.73 14.60
C GLU A 56 -4.06 -11.15 14.48
N LEU A 57 -3.26 -12.01 13.90
CA LEU A 57 -3.50 -13.44 13.72
C LEU A 57 -2.49 -14.24 14.54
N ASN A 58 -2.87 -15.47 14.92
CA ASN A 58 -1.93 -16.37 15.57
C ASN A 58 -0.89 -16.88 14.54
N ALA A 59 0.38 -16.46 14.71
CA ALA A 59 1.46 -16.82 13.81
C ALA A 59 1.74 -18.34 13.82
N GLN A 60 1.70 -18.98 14.99
CA GLN A 60 1.95 -20.42 15.11
C GLN A 60 0.87 -21.25 14.43
N GLN A 61 -0.38 -20.81 14.52
CA GLN A 61 -1.50 -21.49 13.88
C GLN A 61 -1.46 -21.38 12.35
N LYS A 62 -0.99 -20.25 11.82
CA LYS A 62 -0.97 -20.01 10.38
C LYS A 62 0.33 -20.44 9.71
N CYS A 63 1.47 -20.21 10.35
CA CYS A 63 2.79 -20.52 9.80
C CYS A 63 3.38 -21.84 10.32
N GLY A 64 2.73 -22.48 11.28
CA GLY A 64 3.17 -23.73 11.89
C GLY A 64 4.03 -23.53 13.13
N GLN A 65 4.18 -24.61 13.89
CA GLN A 65 5.03 -24.63 15.07
C GLN A 65 6.52 -24.52 14.68
N GLY A 66 7.30 -23.77 15.46
CA GLY A 66 8.72 -23.56 15.17
C GLY A 66 9.00 -22.49 14.11
N THR A 67 7.99 -21.76 13.64
CA THR A 67 8.19 -20.63 12.74
C THR A 67 9.05 -19.52 13.36
N SER A 68 9.87 -18.86 12.55
CA SER A 68 10.62 -17.66 12.96
C SER A 68 9.72 -16.41 13.06
N VAL A 69 8.48 -16.51 12.54
CA VAL A 69 7.50 -15.42 12.60
C VAL A 69 7.00 -15.25 14.02
N GLN A 70 7.24 -14.07 14.58
CA GLN A 70 6.83 -13.71 15.94
C GLN A 70 5.40 -13.21 16.01
N ARG A 71 5.01 -12.37 15.03
CA ARG A 71 3.66 -11.81 14.93
C ARG A 71 3.19 -11.81 13.47
N LEU A 72 1.92 -11.99 13.29
CA LEU A 72 1.26 -12.01 11.99
C LEU A 72 0.04 -11.09 12.02
N PHE A 73 -0.06 -10.21 11.05
CA PHE A 73 -1.18 -9.30 10.93
C PHE A 73 -1.85 -9.44 9.58
N ARG A 74 -3.16 -9.40 9.58
CA ARG A 74 -3.96 -9.18 8.38
C ARG A 74 -4.33 -7.71 8.33
N VAL A 75 -4.01 -7.05 7.24
CA VAL A 75 -4.33 -5.66 6.98
C VAL A 75 -5.26 -5.62 5.78
N ASP A 76 -6.51 -5.25 6.02
CA ASP A 76 -7.49 -5.04 4.96
C ASP A 76 -7.45 -3.55 4.58
N GLU A 77 -7.03 -3.26 3.35
CA GLU A 77 -7.02 -1.94 2.75
C GLU A 77 -8.29 -1.78 1.93
N THR A 78 -9.04 -0.72 2.18
CA THR A 78 -10.23 -0.37 1.41
C THR A 78 -10.00 0.98 0.75
N ALA A 79 -9.95 0.99 -0.58
CA ALA A 79 -9.86 2.17 -1.41
C ALA A 79 -10.91 2.11 -2.50
N ASP A 80 -11.69 3.17 -2.69
CA ASP A 80 -12.70 3.29 -3.75
C ASP A 80 -13.69 2.12 -3.81
N GLY A 81 -14.06 1.57 -2.65
CA GLY A 81 -14.94 0.41 -2.55
C GLY A 81 -14.29 -0.94 -2.87
N THR A 82 -13.01 -0.94 -3.23
CA THR A 82 -12.24 -2.17 -3.45
C THR A 82 -11.48 -2.52 -2.18
N ALA A 83 -11.67 -3.74 -1.71
CA ALA A 83 -10.96 -4.27 -0.54
C ALA A 83 -9.80 -5.17 -0.98
N LYS A 84 -8.60 -4.90 -0.46
CA LYS A 84 -7.42 -5.74 -0.63
C LYS A 84 -6.93 -6.22 0.74
N ALA A 85 -6.64 -7.50 0.86
CA ALA A 85 -6.09 -8.07 2.08
C ALA A 85 -4.58 -8.28 1.91
N HIS A 86 -3.82 -7.89 2.91
CA HIS A 86 -2.38 -8.04 2.99
C HIS A 86 -2.01 -8.86 4.23
N LEU A 87 -1.06 -9.76 4.10
CA LEU A 87 -0.46 -10.46 5.23
C LEU A 87 0.90 -9.82 5.56
N VAL A 88 1.00 -9.31 6.77
CA VAL A 88 2.21 -8.66 7.27
C VAL A 88 2.81 -9.50 8.38
N PHE A 89 4.08 -9.78 8.27
CA PHE A 89 4.83 -10.65 9.15
C PHE A 89 5.87 -9.84 9.93
N LEU A 90 6.02 -10.15 11.19
CA LEU A 90 7.19 -9.78 11.98
C LEU A 90 8.03 -11.03 12.21
N ASP A 91 9.12 -11.15 11.48
CA ASP A 91 10.06 -12.27 11.60
C ASP A 91 11.25 -11.88 12.48
N ARG A 92 11.81 -12.85 13.21
CA ARG A 92 12.97 -12.61 14.06
C ARG A 92 14.22 -12.24 13.28
N ARG A 93 14.38 -12.76 12.05
CA ARG A 93 15.57 -12.58 11.23
C ARG A 93 15.42 -11.45 10.22
N HIS A 94 14.25 -11.34 9.60
CA HIS A 94 13.98 -10.44 8.49
C HIS A 94 13.24 -9.16 8.91
N GLY A 95 12.73 -9.13 10.15
CA GLY A 95 11.95 -8.00 10.64
C GLY A 95 10.56 -7.95 10.04
N TRP A 96 10.09 -6.75 9.74
CA TRP A 96 8.76 -6.53 9.19
C TRP A 96 8.74 -6.65 7.67
N TYR A 97 7.86 -7.47 7.13
CA TYR A 97 7.63 -7.60 5.69
C TYR A 97 6.18 -8.00 5.39
N CYS A 98 5.76 -7.78 4.17
CA CYS A 98 4.47 -8.20 3.63
C CYS A 98 4.71 -9.18 2.48
N GLU A 99 3.72 -9.97 2.12
CA GLU A 99 3.74 -10.81 0.91
C GLU A 99 4.03 -10.02 -0.38
N HIS A 100 3.75 -8.69 -0.37
CA HIS A 100 4.02 -7.78 -1.48
C HIS A 100 5.37 -7.05 -1.38
N GLY A 101 6.14 -7.29 -0.33
CA GLY A 101 7.43 -6.66 -0.07
C GLY A 101 7.46 -5.79 1.18
N VAL A 102 8.65 -5.27 1.48
CA VAL A 102 8.90 -4.46 2.69
C VAL A 102 8.35 -3.04 2.61
N GLU A 103 8.18 -2.51 1.41
CA GLU A 103 7.69 -1.15 1.15
C GLU A 103 6.16 -1.07 1.07
N CYS A 104 5.46 -2.18 1.26
CA CYS A 104 4.01 -2.21 1.24
C CYS A 104 3.42 -1.30 2.34
N PRO A 105 2.44 -0.42 2.02
CA PRO A 105 1.84 0.50 2.99
C PRO A 105 1.20 -0.22 4.18
N ALA A 106 0.73 -1.45 4.00
CA ALA A 106 0.21 -2.30 5.06
C ALA A 106 1.23 -2.58 6.16
N VAL A 107 2.53 -2.65 5.84
CA VAL A 107 3.61 -2.83 6.81
C VAL A 107 3.67 -1.66 7.77
N GLY A 108 3.52 -0.43 7.28
CA GLY A 108 3.50 0.77 8.12
C GLY A 108 2.33 0.76 9.12
N GLN A 109 1.17 0.32 8.69
CA GLN A 109 -0.02 0.22 9.54
C GLN A 109 0.14 -0.86 10.63
N ALA A 110 0.63 -2.05 10.25
CA ALA A 110 0.90 -3.13 11.20
C ALA A 110 1.95 -2.74 12.26
N LYS A 111 3.01 -2.03 11.85
CA LYS A 111 4.03 -1.50 12.77
C LYS A 111 3.44 -0.56 13.82
N ARG A 112 2.57 0.36 13.43
CA ARG A 112 1.94 1.32 14.35
C ARG A 112 1.17 0.60 15.46
N ILE A 113 0.37 -0.40 15.11
CA ILE A 113 -0.40 -1.18 16.07
C ILE A 113 0.51 -2.05 16.94
N GLY A 114 1.47 -2.75 16.32
CA GLY A 114 2.41 -3.59 17.05
C GLY A 114 3.32 -2.82 18.02
N GLN A 115 3.52 -1.52 17.82
CA GLN A 115 4.25 -0.65 18.74
C GLN A 115 3.36 -0.11 19.86
N ALA A 116 2.09 0.18 19.58
CA ALA A 116 1.14 0.66 20.57
C ALA A 116 0.93 -0.37 21.69
N ASP A 117 0.86 -1.65 21.36
CA ASP A 117 0.71 -2.73 22.34
C ASP A 117 1.89 -2.81 23.31
N ARG A 118 3.11 -2.49 22.85
CA ARG A 118 4.31 -2.51 23.72
C ARG A 118 4.30 -1.40 24.76
N GLN A 119 3.64 -0.29 24.50
CA GLN A 119 3.55 0.83 25.44
C GLN A 119 2.49 0.60 26.52
N HIS A 120 1.54 -0.31 26.27
CA HIS A 120 0.47 -0.59 27.22
C HIS A 120 0.81 -1.71 28.22
N ILE A 121 1.89 -2.43 28.00
CA ILE A 121 2.47 -3.35 28.99
C ILE A 121 3.37 -2.51 29.89
N GLY A 122 2.76 -1.65 30.69
CA GLY A 122 3.42 -1.05 31.86
C GLY A 122 3.93 -2.18 32.77
N PRO A 123 5.01 -1.94 33.52
CA PRO A 123 5.53 -2.95 34.44
C PRO A 123 4.39 -3.34 35.39
N THR A 124 3.89 -4.56 35.24
CA THR A 124 3.07 -5.16 36.27
C THR A 124 3.96 -5.25 37.51
N ASN A 125 3.78 -4.29 38.41
CA ASN A 125 4.29 -4.37 39.75
C ASN A 125 3.69 -5.65 40.35
N ASN A 126 4.39 -6.75 40.17
CA ASN A 126 4.23 -7.90 41.04
C ASN A 126 4.74 -7.44 42.43
N GLY A 127 3.86 -6.76 43.14
CA GLY A 127 4.01 -6.53 44.55
C GLY A 127 4.21 -7.88 45.22
N GLY A 128 5.48 -8.17 45.49
CA GLY A 128 5.86 -9.33 46.28
C GLY A 128 5.10 -9.27 47.60
N MET A 129 4.16 -10.15 47.77
CA MET A 129 3.59 -10.50 49.04
C MET A 129 4.74 -11.15 49.84
N ARG A 130 5.41 -10.37 50.68
CA ARG A 130 6.20 -10.90 51.77
C ARG A 130 5.22 -11.36 52.84
N ALA A 131 5.09 -12.61 52.99
CA ALA A 131 4.59 -13.23 54.21
C ALA A 131 5.69 -13.18 55.28
#